data_6627a77ff516455486dba576209d5984
#
_entry.id   6627a77ff516455486dba576209d5984
#
_cell.length_a   1.000
_cell.length_b   1.000
_cell.length_c   1.000
_cell.angle_alpha   90.00
_cell.angle_beta   90.00
_cell.angle_gamma   90.00
#
_symmetry.space_group_name_H-M   'P 1'
#
loop_
_entity.id
_entity.type
_entity.pdbx_description
1 polymer ?
#
loop_
_entity_poly.entity_id
_entity_poly.type
_entity_poly.pdbx_seq_one_letter_code
_entity_poly.pdbx_strand_id
1 'polypeptide(L)'
;MKYALITGTASGMGKATAIKLAQNGYHVFACDIKKNKEEIENITQLEVDVTNIKSIEKAYEYVKSKTDKLNAVINFAGIIMMNSLIEISEEDFVKIFNVNLFGAYRINKTFFPLVQNANGKIFITTSELAPNKILPFNAIYSISKKALDAYAQGLTMELGLLNIPVITIRPGAVETPILDNSTTEMNNLNQNTKLYKNTITKFKHIVDKEQGKTISPNKIADLVFKILNKKRPKHIYSKNVSFKLKLLNILPAKTQIKLFKMILKTKNEPKS
;
A
#
# COMPACT_ATOMS: atom_id res chain seq x y z
N MET A 1 -28.75 -4.40 0.31
CA MET A 1 -27.43 -4.75 -0.24
C MET A 1 -26.37 -3.85 0.38
N LYS A 2 -25.19 -4.35 0.69
CA LYS A 2 -24.04 -3.54 1.18
C LYS A 2 -23.15 -3.19 -0.01
N TYR A 3 -22.54 -2.01 0.02
CA TYR A 3 -21.69 -1.52 -1.06
C TYR A 3 -20.27 -1.24 -0.57
N ALA A 4 -19.28 -1.59 -1.36
CA ALA A 4 -17.88 -1.29 -1.10
C ALA A 4 -17.19 -0.74 -2.36
N LEU A 5 -16.30 0.24 -2.17
CA LEU A 5 -15.39 0.70 -3.20
C LEU A 5 -13.98 0.27 -2.83
N ILE A 6 -13.27 -0.34 -3.78
CA ILE A 6 -11.92 -0.86 -3.56
C ILE A 6 -11.01 -0.37 -4.68
N THR A 7 -9.86 0.22 -4.34
CA THR A 7 -8.85 0.60 -5.32
C THR A 7 -7.73 -0.45 -5.40
N GLY A 8 -7.04 -0.56 -6.54
CA GLY A 8 -5.97 -1.53 -6.75
C GLY A 8 -6.50 -2.96 -6.95
N THR A 9 -7.58 -3.12 -7.71
CA THR A 9 -8.31 -4.39 -7.83
C THR A 9 -7.91 -5.26 -9.01
N ALA A 10 -7.01 -4.81 -9.89
CA ALA A 10 -6.55 -5.63 -11.01
C ALA A 10 -5.82 -6.91 -10.56
N SER A 11 -5.24 -6.90 -9.35
CA SER A 11 -4.46 -8.04 -8.84
C SER A 11 -4.36 -8.07 -7.32
N GLY A 12 -3.66 -9.05 -6.77
CA GLY A 12 -3.20 -9.11 -5.39
C GLY A 12 -4.30 -8.92 -4.34
N MET A 13 -4.01 -8.11 -3.32
CA MET A 13 -4.90 -7.90 -2.16
C MET A 13 -6.24 -7.27 -2.55
N GLY A 14 -6.22 -6.32 -3.51
CA GLY A 14 -7.44 -5.66 -3.98
C GLY A 14 -8.38 -6.63 -4.68
N LYS A 15 -7.88 -7.42 -5.65
CA LYS A 15 -8.66 -8.45 -6.35
C LYS A 15 -9.23 -9.48 -5.38
N ALA A 16 -8.39 -10.03 -4.50
CA ALA A 16 -8.83 -11.02 -3.51
C ALA A 16 -9.91 -10.47 -2.57
N THR A 17 -9.78 -9.20 -2.14
CA THR A 17 -10.76 -8.55 -1.27
C THR A 17 -12.06 -8.28 -2.01
N ALA A 18 -12.02 -7.85 -3.28
CA ALA A 18 -13.20 -7.63 -4.09
C ALA A 18 -14.02 -8.92 -4.24
N ILE A 19 -13.36 -10.02 -4.60
CA ILE A 19 -14.00 -11.34 -4.74
C ILE A 19 -14.60 -11.79 -3.39
N LYS A 20 -13.81 -11.67 -2.30
CA LYS A 20 -14.28 -12.07 -0.96
C LYS A 20 -15.53 -11.31 -0.54
N LEU A 21 -15.57 -9.99 -0.77
CA LEU A 21 -16.72 -9.17 -0.39
C LEU A 21 -17.95 -9.47 -1.26
N ALA A 22 -17.78 -9.64 -2.57
CA ALA A 22 -18.85 -9.99 -3.49
C ALA A 22 -19.52 -11.32 -3.10
N GLN A 23 -18.74 -12.35 -2.79
CA GLN A 23 -19.22 -13.65 -2.29
C GLN A 23 -19.94 -13.57 -0.93
N ASN A 24 -19.81 -12.45 -0.22
CA ASN A 24 -20.42 -12.27 1.11
C ASN A 24 -21.43 -11.11 1.15
N GLY A 25 -22.15 -10.91 0.06
CA GLY A 25 -23.32 -10.02 -0.01
C GLY A 25 -23.02 -8.53 -0.15
N TYR A 26 -21.82 -8.18 -0.62
CA TYR A 26 -21.50 -6.82 -1.02
C TYR A 26 -21.59 -6.67 -2.54
N HIS A 27 -22.11 -5.57 -3.02
CA HIS A 27 -21.82 -5.09 -4.36
C HIS A 27 -20.52 -4.27 -4.31
N VAL A 28 -19.54 -4.64 -5.12
CA VAL A 28 -18.18 -4.05 -5.08
C VAL A 28 -17.94 -3.21 -6.34
N PHE A 29 -17.62 -1.94 -6.14
CA PHE A 29 -17.04 -1.08 -7.17
C PHE A 29 -15.53 -1.27 -7.15
N ALA A 30 -15.03 -2.05 -8.09
CA ALA A 30 -13.63 -2.45 -8.20
C ALA A 30 -12.88 -1.47 -9.10
N CYS A 31 -12.05 -0.61 -8.52
CA CYS A 31 -11.34 0.48 -9.19
C CYS A 31 -9.88 0.11 -9.44
N ASP A 32 -9.42 0.25 -10.66
CA ASP A 32 -8.01 0.11 -11.06
C ASP A 32 -7.75 0.86 -12.37
N ILE A 33 -6.49 1.16 -12.68
CA ILE A 33 -6.08 1.70 -13.99
C ILE A 33 -6.28 0.68 -15.12
N LYS A 34 -6.35 -0.61 -14.79
CA LYS A 34 -6.60 -1.72 -15.71
C LYS A 34 -7.86 -2.46 -15.28
N LYS A 35 -8.80 -2.60 -16.19
CA LYS A 35 -9.95 -3.49 -15.96
C LYS A 35 -9.54 -4.95 -16.08
N ASN A 36 -10.05 -5.78 -15.18
CA ASN A 36 -9.99 -7.23 -15.39
C ASN A 36 -10.92 -7.62 -16.54
N LYS A 37 -10.53 -8.62 -17.33
CA LYS A 37 -11.40 -9.15 -18.40
C LYS A 37 -12.50 -10.07 -17.87
N GLU A 38 -12.34 -10.55 -16.65
CA GLU A 38 -13.25 -11.51 -16.01
C GLU A 38 -14.43 -10.78 -15.39
N GLU A 39 -15.63 -11.15 -15.81
CA GLU A 39 -16.86 -10.70 -15.18
C GLU A 39 -17.13 -11.53 -13.93
N ILE A 40 -17.32 -10.89 -12.80
CA ILE A 40 -17.61 -11.54 -11.53
C ILE A 40 -18.91 -10.97 -10.99
N GLU A 41 -19.81 -11.83 -10.61
CA GLU A 41 -21.09 -11.45 -10.03
C GLU A 41 -20.91 -10.52 -8.83
N ASN A 42 -21.73 -9.48 -8.74
CA ASN A 42 -21.68 -8.44 -7.72
C ASN A 42 -20.37 -7.60 -7.71
N ILE A 43 -19.59 -7.61 -8.80
CA ILE A 43 -18.45 -6.73 -8.99
C ILE A 43 -18.66 -5.86 -10.23
N THR A 44 -18.68 -4.54 -10.05
CA THR A 44 -18.63 -3.58 -11.15
C THR A 44 -17.22 -3.04 -11.27
N GLN A 45 -16.57 -3.29 -12.40
CA GLN A 45 -15.22 -2.82 -12.66
C GLN A 45 -15.22 -1.40 -13.22
N LEU A 46 -14.49 -0.51 -12.58
CA LEU A 46 -14.31 0.88 -12.97
C LEU A 46 -12.83 1.14 -13.30
N GLU A 47 -12.59 1.74 -14.45
CA GLU A 47 -11.25 2.23 -14.79
C GLU A 47 -11.02 3.55 -14.08
N VAL A 48 -10.10 3.54 -13.12
CA VAL A 48 -9.82 4.70 -12.26
C VAL A 48 -8.32 4.85 -12.06
N ASP A 49 -7.82 5.98 -12.51
CA ASP A 49 -6.49 6.46 -12.17
C ASP A 49 -6.56 7.32 -10.92
N VAL A 50 -6.01 6.84 -9.81
CA VAL A 50 -6.00 7.55 -8.52
C VAL A 50 -5.13 8.81 -8.53
N THR A 51 -4.31 9.01 -9.56
CA THR A 51 -3.51 10.23 -9.76
C THR A 51 -4.29 11.33 -10.47
N ASN A 52 -5.41 10.99 -11.11
CA ASN A 52 -6.23 11.89 -11.92
C ASN A 52 -7.58 12.15 -11.25
N ILE A 53 -7.77 13.39 -10.79
CA ILE A 53 -9.02 13.76 -10.09
C ILE A 53 -10.26 13.62 -10.98
N LYS A 54 -10.17 13.93 -12.29
CA LYS A 54 -11.30 13.78 -13.21
C LYS A 54 -11.71 12.32 -13.39
N SER A 55 -10.75 11.39 -13.37
CA SER A 55 -11.02 9.95 -13.39
C SER A 55 -11.79 9.51 -12.14
N ILE A 56 -11.41 10.04 -10.98
CA ILE A 56 -12.06 9.75 -9.71
C ILE A 56 -13.47 10.35 -9.63
N GLU A 57 -13.65 11.59 -10.09
CA GLU A 57 -14.95 12.26 -10.16
C GLU A 57 -15.93 11.52 -11.08
N LYS A 58 -15.47 11.07 -12.24
CA LYS A 58 -16.28 10.23 -13.15
C LYS A 58 -16.74 8.92 -12.47
N ALA A 59 -15.83 8.29 -11.72
CA ALA A 59 -16.18 7.09 -10.95
C ALA A 59 -17.17 7.41 -9.83
N TYR A 60 -17.03 8.54 -9.15
CA TYR A 60 -17.96 8.99 -8.12
C TYR A 60 -19.38 9.18 -8.67
N GLU A 61 -19.54 9.89 -9.79
CA GLU A 61 -20.85 10.10 -10.40
C GLU A 61 -21.49 8.76 -10.82
N TYR A 62 -20.69 7.84 -11.36
CA TYR A 62 -21.18 6.50 -11.66
C TYR A 62 -21.65 5.76 -10.41
N VAL A 63 -20.85 5.72 -9.35
CA VAL A 63 -21.21 5.05 -8.08
C VAL A 63 -22.44 5.69 -7.48
N LYS A 64 -22.52 7.01 -7.43
CA LYS A 64 -23.66 7.78 -6.92
C LYS A 64 -24.96 7.50 -7.69
N SER A 65 -24.87 7.25 -9.00
CA SER A 65 -26.05 6.84 -9.80
C SER A 65 -26.59 5.45 -9.42
N LYS A 66 -25.80 4.62 -8.73
CA LYS A 66 -26.16 3.25 -8.31
C LYS A 66 -26.52 3.16 -6.83
N THR A 67 -25.90 4.01 -5.99
CA THR A 67 -26.12 4.00 -4.54
C THR A 67 -25.72 5.34 -3.92
N ASP A 68 -26.44 5.74 -2.88
CA ASP A 68 -26.10 6.88 -2.02
C ASP A 68 -25.24 6.49 -0.79
N LYS A 69 -24.82 5.22 -0.70
CA LYS A 69 -24.17 4.64 0.50
C LYS A 69 -22.98 3.77 0.13
N LEU A 70 -21.86 3.94 0.86
CA LEU A 70 -20.74 3.01 0.83
C LEU A 70 -20.42 2.52 2.26
N ASN A 71 -20.62 1.23 2.48
CA ASN A 71 -20.28 0.59 3.75
C ASN A 71 -18.76 0.47 3.98
N ALA A 72 -17.99 0.52 2.89
CA ALA A 72 -16.54 0.57 2.95
C ALA A 72 -15.92 1.29 1.76
N VAL A 73 -14.84 2.05 2.02
CA VAL A 73 -13.85 2.47 1.03
C VAL A 73 -12.52 1.84 1.43
N ILE A 74 -11.89 1.10 0.50
CA ILE A 74 -10.69 0.30 0.78
C ILE A 74 -9.59 0.68 -0.20
N ASN A 75 -8.51 1.26 0.33
CA ASN A 75 -7.39 1.77 -0.45
C ASN A 75 -6.27 0.73 -0.52
N PHE A 76 -6.18 -0.01 -1.65
CA PHE A 76 -5.06 -0.90 -1.96
C PHE A 76 -4.17 -0.38 -3.10
N ALA A 77 -4.63 0.58 -3.89
CA ALA A 77 -3.81 1.16 -4.95
C ALA A 77 -2.47 1.67 -4.40
N GLY A 78 -1.39 1.29 -5.07
CA GLY A 78 -0.05 1.68 -4.67
C GLY A 78 1.01 1.05 -5.57
N ILE A 79 2.17 1.67 -5.59
CA ILE A 79 3.36 1.20 -6.31
C ILE A 79 4.54 1.09 -5.36
N ILE A 80 5.51 0.25 -5.73
CA ILE A 80 6.81 0.18 -5.09
C ILE A 80 7.86 0.80 -6.01
N MET A 81 8.83 1.46 -5.41
CA MET A 81 10.06 1.91 -6.07
C MET A 81 11.25 1.63 -5.17
N MET A 82 12.34 1.19 -5.77
CA MET A 82 13.62 1.03 -5.09
C MET A 82 14.65 1.90 -5.80
N ASN A 83 15.20 2.87 -5.06
CA ASN A 83 16.18 3.79 -5.62
C ASN A 83 17.07 4.38 -4.51
N SER A 84 18.21 4.94 -4.91
CA SER A 84 19.00 5.83 -4.07
C SER A 84 18.30 7.19 -3.97
N LEU A 85 18.18 7.75 -2.78
CA LEU A 85 17.57 9.07 -2.58
C LEU A 85 18.36 10.21 -3.25
N ILE A 86 19.63 9.96 -3.62
CA ILE A 86 20.49 10.95 -4.28
C ILE A 86 20.45 10.80 -5.80
N GLU A 87 20.08 9.60 -6.32
CA GLU A 87 20.09 9.33 -7.76
C GLU A 87 18.67 9.27 -8.36
N ILE A 88 17.63 9.21 -7.53
CA ILE A 88 16.22 9.18 -8.00
C ILE A 88 15.87 10.50 -8.68
N SER A 89 15.13 10.43 -9.80
CA SER A 89 14.59 11.60 -10.46
C SER A 89 13.48 12.26 -9.63
N GLU A 90 13.30 13.57 -9.79
CA GLU A 90 12.18 14.28 -9.17
C GLU A 90 10.84 13.72 -9.64
N GLU A 91 10.73 13.35 -10.93
CA GLU A 91 9.53 12.75 -11.50
C GLU A 91 9.13 11.46 -10.77
N ASP A 92 10.07 10.54 -10.57
CA ASP A 92 9.81 9.28 -9.85
C ASP A 92 9.51 9.53 -8.37
N PHE A 93 10.22 10.49 -7.76
CA PHE A 93 9.95 10.89 -6.37
C PHE A 93 8.52 11.41 -6.21
N VAL A 94 8.06 12.29 -7.08
CA VAL A 94 6.69 12.83 -7.07
C VAL A 94 5.67 11.74 -7.41
N LYS A 95 5.95 10.89 -8.39
CA LYS A 95 5.06 9.82 -8.86
C LYS A 95 4.66 8.87 -7.73
N ILE A 96 5.62 8.40 -6.92
CA ILE A 96 5.31 7.46 -5.84
C ILE A 96 4.39 8.09 -4.79
N PHE A 97 4.57 9.37 -4.46
CA PHE A 97 3.68 10.09 -3.55
C PHE A 97 2.31 10.33 -4.18
N ASN A 98 2.29 10.66 -5.47
CA ASN A 98 1.05 10.93 -6.19
C ASN A 98 0.13 9.70 -6.20
N VAL A 99 0.70 8.49 -6.34
CA VAL A 99 -0.05 7.24 -6.26
C VAL A 99 -0.32 6.85 -4.80
N ASN A 100 0.73 6.69 -3.99
CA ASN A 100 0.61 6.04 -2.68
C ASN A 100 -0.08 6.90 -1.62
N LEU A 101 0.10 8.22 -1.66
CA LEU A 101 -0.45 9.14 -0.66
C LEU A 101 -1.63 9.94 -1.22
N PHE A 102 -1.38 10.73 -2.26
CA PHE A 102 -2.41 11.62 -2.81
C PHE A 102 -3.56 10.85 -3.45
N GLY A 103 -3.29 9.66 -4.03
CA GLY A 103 -4.33 8.78 -4.53
C GLY A 103 -5.33 8.38 -3.44
N ALA A 104 -4.84 7.90 -2.30
CA ALA A 104 -5.70 7.55 -1.16
C ALA A 104 -6.45 8.78 -0.60
N TYR A 105 -5.77 9.93 -0.49
CA TYR A 105 -6.41 11.18 -0.09
C TYR A 105 -7.56 11.56 -1.03
N ARG A 106 -7.34 11.57 -2.35
CA ARG A 106 -8.37 11.93 -3.34
C ARG A 106 -9.57 10.99 -3.28
N ILE A 107 -9.33 9.68 -3.23
CA ILE A 107 -10.39 8.67 -3.10
C ILE A 107 -11.20 8.90 -1.83
N ASN A 108 -10.53 9.02 -0.68
CA ASN A 108 -11.23 9.20 0.59
C ASN A 108 -12.06 10.49 0.61
N LYS A 109 -11.49 11.61 0.14
CA LYS A 109 -12.17 12.90 0.08
C LYS A 109 -13.40 12.85 -0.83
N THR A 110 -13.26 12.30 -2.04
CA THR A 110 -14.34 12.28 -3.03
C THR A 110 -15.49 11.37 -2.60
N PHE A 111 -15.19 10.18 -2.06
CA PHE A 111 -16.21 9.21 -1.68
C PHE A 111 -16.71 9.35 -0.23
N PHE A 112 -16.16 10.28 0.54
CA PHE A 112 -16.55 10.49 1.94
C PHE A 112 -18.06 10.70 2.14
N PRO A 113 -18.80 11.49 1.32
CA PRO A 113 -20.24 11.66 1.51
C PRO A 113 -21.02 10.35 1.50
N LEU A 114 -20.64 9.40 0.62
CA LEU A 114 -21.31 8.09 0.54
C LEU A 114 -20.94 7.20 1.73
N VAL A 115 -19.71 7.34 2.26
CA VAL A 115 -19.29 6.64 3.49
C VAL A 115 -20.06 7.18 4.69
N GLN A 116 -20.22 8.47 4.78
CA GLN A 116 -20.96 9.13 5.86
C GLN A 116 -22.43 8.68 5.88
N ASN A 117 -23.08 8.64 4.74
CA ASN A 117 -24.47 8.19 4.61
C ASN A 117 -24.70 6.72 5.06
N ALA A 118 -23.65 5.89 4.99
CA ALA A 118 -23.70 4.50 5.43
C ALA A 118 -23.22 4.26 6.86
N ASN A 119 -22.69 5.27 7.57
CA ASN A 119 -21.83 5.08 8.73
C ASN A 119 -20.76 4.00 8.43
N GLY A 120 -20.16 4.11 7.26
CA GLY A 120 -19.23 3.14 6.69
C GLY A 120 -17.85 3.18 7.33
N LYS A 121 -16.91 2.43 6.75
CA LYS A 121 -15.53 2.33 7.24
C LYS A 121 -14.54 2.66 6.13
N ILE A 122 -13.45 3.33 6.47
CA ILE A 122 -12.34 3.61 5.55
C ILE A 122 -11.17 2.72 5.92
N PHE A 123 -10.62 2.01 4.92
CA PHE A 123 -9.42 1.18 5.07
C PHE A 123 -8.27 1.80 4.27
N ILE A 124 -7.12 1.94 4.92
CA ILE A 124 -5.91 2.47 4.32
C ILE A 124 -4.81 1.42 4.47
N THR A 125 -4.26 0.96 3.34
CA THR A 125 -3.21 -0.05 3.34
C THR A 125 -1.85 0.60 3.24
N THR A 126 -1.13 0.58 4.34
CA THR A 126 0.23 1.11 4.42
C THR A 126 1.27 -0.01 4.20
N SER A 127 2.11 -0.31 5.15
CA SER A 127 3.10 -1.40 5.09
C SER A 127 3.62 -1.67 6.50
N GLU A 128 4.19 -2.86 6.72
CA GLU A 128 5.02 -3.12 7.90
C GLU A 128 6.22 -2.17 8.00
N LEU A 129 6.65 -1.57 6.88
CA LEU A 129 7.75 -0.61 6.86
C LEU A 129 7.36 0.77 7.42
N ALA A 130 6.07 1.10 7.46
CA ALA A 130 5.63 2.41 7.93
C ALA A 130 6.06 2.75 9.37
N PRO A 131 5.90 1.88 10.38
CA PRO A 131 6.38 2.15 11.73
C PRO A 131 7.88 1.89 11.93
N ASN A 132 8.55 1.25 10.94
CA ASN A 132 9.91 0.77 11.07
C ASN A 132 10.93 1.80 10.59
N LYS A 133 12.22 1.62 10.97
CA LYS A 133 13.32 2.42 10.46
C LYS A 133 13.55 2.13 8.98
N ILE A 134 14.00 3.16 8.28
CA ILE A 134 14.19 3.11 6.83
C ILE A 134 15.41 2.26 6.48
N LEU A 135 15.24 1.36 5.51
CA LEU A 135 16.33 0.57 4.94
C LEU A 135 16.96 1.31 3.75
N PRO A 136 18.26 1.13 3.49
CA PRO A 136 18.89 1.64 2.27
C PRO A 136 18.14 1.18 1.02
N PHE A 137 18.11 2.01 -0.01
CA PHE A 137 17.51 1.77 -1.34
C PHE A 137 16.01 1.49 -1.37
N ASN A 138 15.37 1.23 -0.24
CA ASN A 138 13.92 1.14 -0.07
C ASN A 138 13.35 2.41 0.60
N ALA A 139 14.15 3.47 0.66
CA ALA A 139 13.82 4.66 1.42
C ALA A 139 12.62 5.40 0.85
N ILE A 140 12.56 5.60 -0.46
CA ILE A 140 11.47 6.35 -1.10
C ILE A 140 10.10 5.68 -0.89
N TYR A 141 10.03 4.35 -1.04
CA TYR A 141 8.82 3.60 -0.74
C TYR A 141 8.44 3.70 0.74
N SER A 142 9.42 3.49 1.63
CA SER A 142 9.21 3.60 3.08
C SER A 142 8.70 4.97 3.49
N ILE A 143 9.24 6.06 2.91
CA ILE A 143 8.82 7.44 3.19
C ILE A 143 7.37 7.64 2.72
N SER A 144 7.00 7.18 1.52
CA SER A 144 5.64 7.28 1.01
C SER A 144 4.63 6.55 1.91
N LYS A 145 4.98 5.34 2.41
CA LYS A 145 4.12 4.56 3.31
C LYS A 145 4.07 5.11 4.73
N LYS A 146 5.15 5.77 5.21
CA LYS A 146 5.13 6.52 6.48
C LYS A 146 4.22 7.75 6.38
N ALA A 147 4.30 8.50 5.30
CA ALA A 147 3.43 9.64 5.05
C ALA A 147 1.94 9.21 4.97
N LEU A 148 1.66 8.09 4.27
CA LEU A 148 0.31 7.52 4.23
C LEU A 148 -0.16 7.04 5.60
N ASP A 149 0.71 6.48 6.43
CA ASP A 149 0.40 6.02 7.79
C ASP A 149 0.09 7.22 8.71
N ALA A 150 0.84 8.31 8.60
CA ALA A 150 0.58 9.56 9.31
C ALA A 150 -0.75 10.20 8.85
N TYR A 151 -1.03 10.21 7.53
CA TYR A 151 -2.32 10.63 6.99
C TYR A 151 -3.48 9.79 7.55
N ALA A 152 -3.32 8.46 7.59
CA ALA A 152 -4.33 7.56 8.15
C ALA A 152 -4.57 7.83 9.64
N GLN A 153 -3.53 8.15 10.40
CA GLN A 153 -3.63 8.53 11.81
C GLN A 153 -4.39 9.85 11.99
N GLY A 154 -4.05 10.89 11.21
CA GLY A 154 -4.78 12.17 11.23
C GLY A 154 -6.25 11.96 10.89
N LEU A 155 -6.54 11.25 9.80
CA LEU A 155 -7.90 10.94 9.37
C LEU A 155 -8.67 10.13 10.43
N THR A 156 -8.01 9.23 11.17
CA THR A 156 -8.61 8.50 12.30
C THR A 156 -9.06 9.44 13.41
N MET A 157 -8.25 10.45 13.74
CA MET A 157 -8.58 11.41 14.79
C MET A 157 -9.77 12.29 14.37
N GLU A 158 -9.76 12.79 13.14
CA GLU A 158 -10.82 13.67 12.62
C GLU A 158 -12.14 12.92 12.44
N LEU A 159 -12.13 11.78 11.74
CA LEU A 159 -13.36 11.02 11.47
C LEU A 159 -13.88 10.26 12.71
N GLY A 160 -13.02 10.07 13.71
CA GLY A 160 -13.42 9.57 15.02
C GLY A 160 -14.45 10.50 15.69
N LEU A 161 -14.36 11.82 15.49
CA LEU A 161 -15.34 12.80 15.96
C LEU A 161 -16.71 12.63 15.30
N LEU A 162 -16.74 12.03 14.12
CA LEU A 162 -17.95 11.71 13.36
C LEU A 162 -18.40 10.25 13.52
N ASN A 163 -17.75 9.50 14.41
CA ASN A 163 -17.99 8.05 14.63
C ASN A 163 -17.76 7.18 13.38
N ILE A 164 -16.94 7.64 12.43
CA ILE A 164 -16.58 6.88 11.22
C ILE A 164 -15.22 6.22 11.44
N PRO A 165 -15.16 4.87 11.50
CA PRO A 165 -13.91 4.16 11.74
C PRO A 165 -12.96 4.24 10.55
N VAL A 166 -11.72 4.65 10.80
CA VAL A 166 -10.60 4.53 9.88
C VAL A 166 -9.68 3.41 10.35
N ILE A 167 -9.38 2.48 9.45
CA ILE A 167 -8.61 1.27 9.75
C ILE A 167 -7.34 1.25 8.91
N THR A 168 -6.19 1.26 9.57
CA THR A 168 -4.89 1.10 8.93
C THR A 168 -4.51 -0.38 8.90
N ILE A 169 -4.27 -0.93 7.71
CA ILE A 169 -3.72 -2.26 7.51
C ILE A 169 -2.24 -2.13 7.21
N ARG A 170 -1.38 -2.80 7.99
CA ARG A 170 0.07 -2.87 7.81
C ARG A 170 0.48 -4.29 7.42
N PRO A 171 0.39 -4.68 6.15
CA PRO A 171 0.84 -5.99 5.69
C PRO A 171 2.36 -6.04 5.65
N GLY A 172 2.92 -7.22 5.95
CA GLY A 172 4.28 -7.59 5.55
C GLY A 172 4.29 -8.18 4.15
N ALA A 173 5.12 -9.20 3.91
CA ALA A 173 5.24 -9.82 2.60
C ALA A 173 3.96 -10.59 2.22
N VAL A 174 3.30 -10.17 1.14
CA VAL A 174 2.08 -10.78 0.55
C VAL A 174 2.38 -11.10 -0.91
N GLU A 175 1.97 -12.28 -1.37
CA GLU A 175 2.11 -12.75 -2.75
C GLU A 175 1.29 -11.87 -3.70
N THR A 176 1.92 -10.86 -4.27
CA THR A 176 1.27 -9.86 -5.13
C THR A 176 2.27 -9.37 -6.18
N PRO A 177 1.82 -8.85 -7.33
CA PRO A 177 2.71 -8.23 -8.32
C PRO A 177 3.58 -7.10 -7.78
N ILE A 178 3.19 -6.45 -6.68
CA ILE A 178 4.04 -5.47 -5.99
C ILE A 178 5.33 -6.12 -5.48
N LEU A 179 5.25 -7.36 -4.99
CA LEU A 179 6.44 -8.10 -4.55
C LEU A 179 7.33 -8.48 -5.74
N ASP A 180 6.75 -8.93 -6.84
CA ASP A 180 7.47 -9.25 -8.08
C ASP A 180 8.12 -7.98 -8.65
N ASN A 181 7.40 -6.86 -8.64
CA ASN A 181 7.91 -5.56 -9.04
C ASN A 181 9.08 -5.10 -8.16
N SER A 182 9.13 -5.47 -6.88
CA SER A 182 10.29 -5.12 -6.02
C SER A 182 11.60 -5.73 -6.54
N THR A 183 11.54 -6.94 -7.07
CA THR A 183 12.70 -7.60 -7.70
C THR A 183 13.08 -6.88 -9.01
N THR A 184 12.10 -6.48 -9.80
CA THR A 184 12.33 -5.71 -11.04
C THR A 184 12.94 -4.35 -10.72
N GLU A 185 12.42 -3.63 -9.74
CA GLU A 185 12.95 -2.33 -9.28
C GLU A 185 14.40 -2.46 -8.76
N MET A 186 14.70 -3.55 -8.04
CA MET A 186 16.06 -3.84 -7.60
C MET A 186 17.01 -4.08 -8.77
N ASN A 187 16.56 -4.79 -9.82
CA ASN A 187 17.35 -5.01 -11.03
C ASN A 187 17.60 -3.70 -11.78
N ASN A 188 16.57 -2.87 -11.92
CA ASN A 188 16.67 -1.55 -12.54
C ASN A 188 17.65 -0.66 -11.79
N LEU A 189 17.57 -0.64 -10.46
CA LEU A 189 18.52 0.10 -9.62
C LEU A 189 19.97 -0.40 -9.81
N ASN A 190 20.17 -1.72 -9.85
CA ASN A 190 21.50 -2.30 -10.05
C ASN A 190 22.12 -1.95 -11.41
N GLN A 191 21.29 -1.79 -12.46
CA GLN A 191 21.74 -1.41 -13.78
C GLN A 191 22.03 0.08 -13.90
N ASN A 192 21.24 0.94 -13.26
CA ASN A 192 21.23 2.38 -13.47
C ASN A 192 22.05 3.18 -12.44
N THR A 193 22.33 2.62 -11.24
CA THR A 193 23.10 3.34 -10.22
C THR A 193 24.52 3.59 -10.65
N LYS A 194 25.02 4.82 -10.44
CA LYS A 194 26.40 5.22 -10.67
C LYS A 194 27.24 5.08 -9.39
N LEU A 195 26.66 5.40 -8.24
CA LEU A 195 27.36 5.47 -6.96
C LEU A 195 27.42 4.14 -6.21
N TYR A 196 26.45 3.21 -6.42
CA TYR A 196 26.27 2.05 -5.53
C TYR A 196 26.32 0.70 -6.25
N LYS A 197 26.92 0.62 -7.45
CA LYS A 197 26.89 -0.57 -8.31
C LYS A 197 27.26 -1.87 -7.60
N ASN A 198 28.37 -1.88 -6.89
CA ASN A 198 28.84 -3.05 -6.15
C ASN A 198 28.03 -3.31 -4.87
N THR A 199 27.58 -2.24 -4.20
CA THR A 199 26.77 -2.31 -2.99
C THR A 199 25.39 -2.88 -3.26
N ILE A 200 24.75 -2.49 -4.38
CA ILE A 200 23.41 -2.98 -4.76
C ILE A 200 23.41 -4.47 -5.07
N THR A 201 24.44 -4.98 -5.74
CA THR A 201 24.57 -6.42 -6.03
C THR A 201 24.57 -7.24 -4.74
N LYS A 202 25.31 -6.79 -3.71
CA LYS A 202 25.31 -7.44 -2.39
C LYS A 202 23.95 -7.28 -1.68
N PHE A 203 23.38 -6.07 -1.74
CA PHE A 203 22.09 -5.79 -1.10
C PHE A 203 21.00 -6.69 -1.67
N LYS A 204 20.94 -6.83 -3.00
CA LYS A 204 20.02 -7.75 -3.68
C LYS A 204 20.14 -9.18 -3.16
N HIS A 205 21.38 -9.71 -3.10
CA HIS A 205 21.61 -11.05 -2.59
C HIS A 205 21.12 -11.26 -1.15
N ILE A 206 21.23 -10.21 -0.31
CA ILE A 206 20.73 -10.25 1.06
C ILE A 206 19.19 -10.22 1.06
N VAL A 207 18.59 -9.35 0.27
CA VAL A 207 17.12 -9.25 0.16
C VAL A 207 16.53 -10.57 -0.33
N ASP A 208 17.12 -11.18 -1.37
CA ASP A 208 16.67 -12.46 -1.93
C ASP A 208 16.75 -13.59 -0.89
N LYS A 209 17.81 -13.62 -0.06
CA LYS A 209 17.95 -14.59 1.05
C LYS A 209 17.01 -14.32 2.22
N GLU A 210 16.68 -13.07 2.44
CA GLU A 210 15.88 -12.61 3.58
C GLU A 210 14.40 -12.46 3.24
N GLN A 211 13.98 -12.76 2.00
CA GLN A 211 12.56 -12.83 1.65
C GLN A 211 11.87 -13.78 2.63
N GLY A 212 11.17 -13.17 3.60
CA GLY A 212 10.40 -13.89 4.62
C GLY A 212 9.27 -14.71 3.97
N LYS A 213 8.69 -15.62 4.74
CA LYS A 213 7.50 -16.36 4.27
C LYS A 213 6.42 -15.37 3.86
N THR A 214 6.01 -15.45 2.60
CA THR A 214 4.87 -14.72 2.07
C THR A 214 3.55 -15.32 2.56
N ILE A 215 2.50 -14.55 2.51
CA ILE A 215 1.14 -15.03 2.70
C ILE A 215 0.30 -14.75 1.47
N SER A 216 -0.69 -15.61 1.24
CA SER A 216 -1.67 -15.40 0.18
C SER A 216 -2.46 -14.10 0.40
N PRO A 217 -2.80 -13.35 -0.67
CA PRO A 217 -3.69 -12.19 -0.65
C PRO A 217 -5.03 -12.46 0.05
N ASN A 218 -5.53 -13.70 -0.01
CA ASN A 218 -6.76 -14.11 0.64
C ASN A 218 -6.72 -13.92 2.17
N LYS A 219 -5.53 -14.02 2.80
CA LYS A 219 -5.38 -13.76 4.24
C LYS A 219 -5.64 -12.31 4.62
N ILE A 220 -5.37 -11.36 3.68
CA ILE A 220 -5.71 -9.95 3.85
C ILE A 220 -7.19 -9.73 3.57
N ALA A 221 -7.75 -10.36 2.54
CA ALA A 221 -9.18 -10.32 2.26
C ALA A 221 -10.03 -10.82 3.45
N ASP A 222 -9.65 -11.96 4.05
CA ASP A 222 -10.28 -12.49 5.26
C ASP A 222 -10.18 -11.53 6.45
N LEU A 223 -9.02 -10.88 6.62
CA LEU A 223 -8.83 -9.87 7.67
C LEU A 223 -9.77 -8.69 7.47
N VAL A 224 -9.83 -8.13 6.24
CA VAL A 224 -10.73 -7.01 5.90
C VAL A 224 -12.18 -7.40 6.17
N PHE A 225 -12.63 -8.54 5.65
CA PHE A 225 -14.00 -9.01 5.87
C PHE A 225 -14.33 -9.19 7.35
N LYS A 226 -13.42 -9.78 8.14
CA LYS A 226 -13.57 -9.90 9.59
C LYS A 226 -13.70 -8.54 10.28
N ILE A 227 -12.93 -7.53 9.84
CA ILE A 227 -12.96 -6.18 10.43
C ILE A 227 -14.25 -5.46 10.05
N LEU A 228 -14.74 -5.62 8.81
CA LEU A 228 -16.01 -5.03 8.37
C LEU A 228 -17.19 -5.44 9.26
N ASN A 229 -17.17 -6.67 9.76
CA ASN A 229 -18.23 -7.21 10.64
C ASN A 229 -18.04 -6.87 12.13
N LYS A 230 -16.97 -6.14 12.51
CA LYS A 230 -16.79 -5.69 13.89
C LYS A 230 -17.55 -4.39 14.16
N LYS A 231 -18.29 -4.32 15.26
CA LYS A 231 -18.94 -3.07 15.71
C LYS A 231 -17.91 -2.02 16.12
N ARG A 232 -16.84 -2.42 16.82
CA ARG A 232 -15.75 -1.55 17.29
C ARG A 232 -14.40 -2.12 16.85
N PRO A 233 -13.96 -1.87 15.61
CA PRO A 233 -12.64 -2.33 15.17
C PRO A 233 -11.53 -1.55 15.86
N LYS A 234 -10.34 -2.16 15.97
CA LYS A 234 -9.11 -1.42 16.28
C LYS A 234 -8.73 -0.52 15.09
N HIS A 235 -7.95 0.52 15.35
CA HIS A 235 -7.50 1.42 14.28
C HIS A 235 -6.35 0.83 13.45
N ILE A 236 -5.54 -0.08 14.00
CA ILE A 236 -4.37 -0.64 13.32
C ILE A 236 -4.42 -2.16 13.39
N TYR A 237 -4.18 -2.80 12.24
CA TYR A 237 -4.01 -4.24 12.10
C TYR A 237 -2.75 -4.55 11.30
N SER A 238 -1.85 -5.34 11.89
CA SER A 238 -0.66 -5.84 11.21
C SER A 238 -0.81 -7.32 10.88
N LYS A 239 -0.32 -7.74 9.71
CA LYS A 239 -0.37 -9.13 9.29
C LYS A 239 0.94 -9.53 8.61
N ASN A 240 1.52 -10.66 9.01
CA ASN A 240 2.79 -11.20 8.49
C ASN A 240 3.98 -10.24 8.63
N VAL A 241 4.12 -9.59 9.79
CA VAL A 241 5.19 -8.59 10.05
C VAL A 241 6.50 -9.29 10.39
N SER A 242 7.60 -8.84 9.79
CA SER A 242 8.94 -9.35 10.04
C SER A 242 9.44 -9.04 11.46
N PHE A 243 9.81 -10.08 12.21
CA PHE A 243 10.43 -9.92 13.51
C PHE A 243 11.82 -9.26 13.42
N LYS A 244 12.58 -9.55 12.35
CA LYS A 244 13.90 -8.97 12.11
C LYS A 244 13.86 -7.44 11.97
N LEU A 245 12.83 -6.91 11.28
CA LEU A 245 12.63 -5.46 11.18
C LEU A 245 12.33 -4.83 12.54
N LYS A 246 11.56 -5.50 13.39
CA LYS A 246 11.32 -5.03 14.76
C LYS A 246 12.61 -4.97 15.57
N LEU A 247 13.44 -6.00 15.46
CA LEU A 247 14.74 -6.05 16.15
C LEU A 247 15.68 -4.93 15.67
N LEU A 248 15.72 -4.68 14.36
CA LEU A 248 16.52 -3.59 13.77
C LEU A 248 16.10 -2.21 14.33
N ASN A 249 14.82 -2.02 14.65
CA ASN A 249 14.31 -0.76 15.20
C ASN A 249 14.87 -0.43 16.59
N ILE A 250 15.28 -1.42 17.38
CA ILE A 250 15.83 -1.23 18.73
C ILE A 250 17.25 -0.66 18.65
N LEU A 251 17.97 -0.94 17.57
CA LEU A 251 19.37 -0.49 17.42
C LEU A 251 19.43 1.03 17.24
N PRO A 252 20.39 1.74 17.90
CA PRO A 252 20.67 3.14 17.62
C PRO A 252 21.06 3.37 16.15
N ALA A 253 20.76 4.55 15.61
CA ALA A 253 21.04 4.86 14.19
C ALA A 253 22.51 4.66 13.80
N LYS A 254 23.45 5.09 14.66
CA LYS A 254 24.90 4.87 14.44
C LYS A 254 25.25 3.40 14.30
N THR A 255 24.64 2.53 15.13
CA THR A 255 24.85 1.08 15.08
C THR A 255 24.29 0.48 13.80
N GLN A 256 23.10 0.93 13.35
CA GLN A 256 22.53 0.49 12.08
C GLN A 256 23.41 0.88 10.89
N ILE A 257 23.90 2.14 10.86
CA ILE A 257 24.81 2.60 9.79
C ILE A 257 26.07 1.74 9.78
N LYS A 258 26.65 1.46 10.97
CA LYS A 258 27.85 0.59 11.08
C LYS A 258 27.56 -0.82 10.59
N LEU A 259 26.41 -1.37 10.95
CA LEU A 259 25.96 -2.70 10.50
C LEU A 259 25.80 -2.74 8.97
N PHE A 260 25.10 -1.79 8.38
CA PHE A 260 24.93 -1.72 6.92
C PHE A 260 26.26 -1.51 6.20
N LYS A 261 27.13 -0.64 6.72
CA LYS A 261 28.49 -0.48 6.19
C LYS A 261 29.28 -1.79 6.23
N MET A 262 29.21 -2.54 7.32
CA MET A 262 29.93 -3.82 7.46
C MET A 262 29.38 -4.89 6.48
N ILE A 263 28.05 -4.98 6.35
CA ILE A 263 27.39 -5.99 5.52
C ILE A 263 27.51 -5.65 4.03
N LEU A 264 27.37 -4.37 3.66
CA LEU A 264 27.27 -3.92 2.27
C LEU A 264 28.61 -3.43 1.69
N LYS A 265 29.61 -3.10 2.53
CA LYS A 265 30.90 -2.57 2.05
C LYS A 265 31.56 -3.57 1.09
N THR A 266 31.94 -3.09 -0.08
CA THR A 266 32.79 -3.80 -1.04
C THR A 266 34.23 -3.30 -0.92
N LYS A 267 35.22 -4.17 -1.18
CA LYS A 267 36.63 -3.81 -1.12
C LYS A 267 37.06 -2.78 -2.19
N ASN A 268 36.24 -2.56 -3.21
CA ASN A 268 36.57 -1.81 -4.43
C ASN A 268 35.57 -0.69 -4.77
N GLU A 269 35.05 0.05 -3.80
CA GLU A 269 34.35 1.29 -4.14
C GLU A 269 35.40 2.38 -4.41
N PRO A 270 35.30 3.10 -5.56
CA PRO A 270 36.20 4.22 -5.80
C PRO A 270 36.05 5.23 -4.68
N LYS A 271 37.18 5.65 -4.11
CA LYS A 271 37.20 6.80 -3.21
C LYS A 271 36.80 8.03 -4.07
N SER A 272 35.62 8.58 -3.80
CA SER A 272 35.22 9.89 -4.31
C SER A 272 36.13 10.97 -3.83
#